data_aa66febc986fdfdd89cb093ade4f97a5
#
_entry.id   aa66febc986fdfdd89cb093ade4f97a5
#
_cell.length_a   1.000
_cell.length_b   1.000
_cell.length_c   1.000
_cell.angle_alpha   90.00
_cell.angle_beta   90.00
_cell.angle_gamma   90.00
#
_symmetry.space_group_name_H-M   'P 1'
#
loop_
_entity.id
_entity.type
_entity.pdbx_description
1 polymer ?
#
loop_
_entity_poly.entity_id
_entity_poly.type
_entity_poly.pdbx_seq_one_letter_code
_entity_poly.pdbx_strand_id
1 'polypeptide(L)'
;MSDIGSVPVTVVIAAKNEAANIEACVASVKWAREIIVVENDSSDDTIALSRAAGATVMSNPFTTIGAQRNAAIERAANEWIFVVDADERGSPGLGDEIARVISSPAGHDAFRVPRRNFFLGREVKHGGWASDRPIRLFRSSIRYNASRVHEHVEVNGSIGELHESLVHSTYTSLDDYFEKLDRYSRWWAEDRFDRGDARILARRLRGRLTDGAQPE
;
A
#
# COMPACT_ATOMS: atom_id res chain seq x y z
N MET A 1 6.11 20.89 -20.35
CA MET A 1 6.84 20.65 -19.09
C MET A 1 5.78 20.51 -18.04
N SER A 2 5.54 19.30 -17.54
CA SER A 2 4.55 19.05 -16.47
C SER A 2 5.08 19.74 -15.21
N ASP A 3 4.24 20.61 -14.61
CA ASP A 3 4.54 21.22 -13.31
C ASP A 3 4.76 20.13 -12.28
N ILE A 4 6.02 19.85 -11.95
CA ILE A 4 6.38 19.01 -10.80
C ILE A 4 5.97 19.80 -9.57
N GLY A 5 5.22 19.17 -8.66
CA GLY A 5 4.73 19.80 -7.45
C GLY A 5 5.83 20.35 -6.55
N SER A 6 5.45 21.22 -5.63
CA SER A 6 6.39 21.95 -4.75
C SER A 6 6.69 21.22 -3.44
N VAL A 7 5.88 20.23 -3.05
CA VAL A 7 6.01 19.54 -1.76
C VAL A 7 7.21 18.60 -1.78
N PRO A 8 8.20 18.74 -0.88
CA PRO A 8 9.44 17.97 -0.89
C PRO A 8 9.25 16.53 -0.39
N VAL A 9 8.47 15.77 -1.13
CA VAL A 9 8.09 14.36 -0.88
C VAL A 9 8.36 13.56 -2.14
N THR A 10 8.85 12.33 -1.98
CA THR A 10 8.84 11.30 -3.03
C THR A 10 7.61 10.42 -2.84
N VAL A 11 6.73 10.41 -3.84
CA VAL A 11 5.63 9.45 -3.89
C VAL A 11 6.12 8.16 -4.52
N VAL A 12 5.85 7.03 -3.88
CA VAL A 12 6.17 5.68 -4.35
C VAL A 12 4.89 4.93 -4.66
N ILE A 13 4.78 4.42 -5.89
CA ILE A 13 3.63 3.64 -6.38
C ILE A 13 4.15 2.30 -6.87
N ALA A 14 3.74 1.20 -6.23
CA ALA A 14 3.97 -0.14 -6.75
C ALA A 14 2.84 -0.51 -7.72
N ALA A 15 3.18 -0.95 -8.94
CA ALA A 15 2.20 -1.23 -9.98
C ALA A 15 2.52 -2.51 -10.75
N LYS A 16 1.48 -3.26 -11.11
CA LYS A 16 1.51 -4.37 -12.06
C LYS A 16 0.16 -4.50 -12.74
N ASN A 17 0.11 -4.28 -14.06
CA ASN A 17 -1.11 -4.34 -14.86
C ASN A 17 -2.20 -3.39 -14.31
N GLU A 18 -1.82 -2.13 -14.16
CA GLU A 18 -2.65 -1.06 -13.59
C GLU A 18 -2.97 0.04 -14.61
N ALA A 19 -2.98 -0.29 -15.91
CA ALA A 19 -3.23 0.67 -16.99
C ALA A 19 -4.55 1.45 -16.80
N ALA A 20 -5.59 0.80 -16.23
CA ALA A 20 -6.88 1.43 -15.95
C ALA A 20 -6.83 2.47 -14.81
N ASN A 21 -5.81 2.39 -13.95
CA ASN A 21 -5.74 3.16 -12.70
C ASN A 21 -4.62 4.17 -12.66
N ILE A 22 -3.46 3.85 -13.27
CA ILE A 22 -2.21 4.53 -12.98
C ILE A 22 -2.21 6.03 -13.31
N GLU A 23 -2.85 6.45 -14.41
CA GLU A 23 -2.90 7.87 -14.77
C GLU A 23 -3.61 8.71 -13.70
N ALA A 24 -4.77 8.25 -13.25
CA ALA A 24 -5.54 8.95 -12.23
C ALA A 24 -4.85 8.89 -10.86
N CYS A 25 -4.12 7.81 -10.55
CA CYS A 25 -3.28 7.71 -9.36
C CYS A 25 -2.18 8.79 -9.38
N VAL A 26 -1.36 8.81 -10.42
CA VAL A 26 -0.29 9.80 -10.59
C VAL A 26 -0.83 11.21 -10.57
N ALA A 27 -1.96 11.46 -11.28
CA ALA A 27 -2.59 12.79 -11.31
C ALA A 27 -2.99 13.29 -9.92
N SER A 28 -3.47 12.41 -9.03
CA SER A 28 -3.91 12.77 -7.68
C SER A 28 -2.77 13.16 -6.73
N VAL A 29 -1.52 12.87 -7.09
CA VAL A 29 -0.31 13.12 -6.28
C VAL A 29 0.70 14.05 -6.97
N LYS A 30 0.30 14.77 -8.01
CA LYS A 30 1.17 15.72 -8.75
C LYS A 30 1.70 16.89 -7.92
N TRP A 31 1.19 17.10 -6.73
CA TRP A 31 1.71 18.05 -5.76
C TRP A 31 3.11 17.64 -5.24
N ALA A 32 3.50 16.36 -5.33
CA ALA A 32 4.80 15.87 -4.89
C ALA A 32 5.93 16.29 -5.84
N ARG A 33 7.10 16.54 -5.28
CA ARG A 33 8.30 16.90 -6.06
C ARG A 33 8.82 15.75 -6.91
N GLU A 34 8.58 14.52 -6.48
CA GLU A 34 9.04 13.33 -7.19
C GLU A 34 7.98 12.23 -7.10
N ILE A 35 7.76 11.53 -8.21
CA ILE A 35 6.86 10.36 -8.26
C ILE A 35 7.64 9.22 -8.91
N ILE A 36 7.80 8.11 -8.19
CA ILE A 36 8.43 6.89 -8.66
C ILE A 36 7.39 5.78 -8.74
N VAL A 37 7.18 5.26 -9.94
CA VAL A 37 6.41 4.04 -10.16
C VAL A 37 7.39 2.87 -10.25
N VAL A 38 7.31 1.94 -9.30
CA VAL A 38 8.06 0.69 -9.36
C VAL A 38 7.14 -0.39 -9.94
N GLU A 39 7.48 -0.84 -11.14
CA GLU A 39 6.69 -1.83 -11.87
C GLU A 39 7.36 -3.20 -11.88
N ASN A 40 6.58 -4.22 -12.15
CA ASN A 40 6.96 -5.61 -12.06
C ASN A 40 6.33 -6.40 -13.22
N ASP A 41 7.03 -6.44 -14.36
CA ASP A 41 6.64 -7.20 -15.55
C ASP A 41 5.17 -6.96 -15.97
N SER A 42 4.76 -5.70 -16.06
CA SER A 42 3.45 -5.33 -16.60
C SER A 42 3.37 -5.69 -18.07
N SER A 43 2.29 -6.36 -18.45
CA SER A 43 2.00 -6.77 -19.83
C SER A 43 1.05 -5.81 -20.56
N ASP A 44 0.51 -4.80 -19.87
CA ASP A 44 -0.36 -3.76 -20.37
C ASP A 44 0.37 -2.40 -20.51
N ASP A 45 -0.35 -1.34 -20.78
CA ASP A 45 0.20 0.00 -20.99
C ASP A 45 0.62 0.73 -19.70
N THR A 46 0.69 0.06 -18.53
CA THR A 46 1.04 0.67 -17.24
C THR A 46 2.29 1.52 -17.31
N ILE A 47 3.37 0.99 -17.93
CA ILE A 47 4.66 1.69 -18.04
C ILE A 47 4.53 2.96 -18.88
N ALA A 48 3.89 2.86 -20.05
CA ALA A 48 3.73 3.97 -20.97
C ALA A 48 2.88 5.08 -20.36
N LEU A 49 1.75 4.74 -19.76
CA LEU A 49 0.85 5.66 -19.08
C LEU A 49 1.48 6.33 -17.87
N SER A 50 2.25 5.59 -17.06
CA SER A 50 3.00 6.16 -15.92
C SER A 50 3.97 7.26 -16.37
N ARG A 51 4.74 6.99 -17.42
CA ARG A 51 5.70 7.98 -17.99
C ARG A 51 4.98 9.18 -18.58
N ALA A 52 3.90 8.95 -19.34
CA ALA A 52 3.10 10.01 -19.91
C ALA A 52 2.45 10.92 -18.85
N ALA A 53 2.08 10.34 -17.71
CA ALA A 53 1.55 11.07 -16.54
C ALA A 53 2.64 11.87 -15.79
N GLY A 54 3.95 11.67 -16.10
CA GLY A 54 5.07 12.40 -15.52
C GLY A 54 5.82 11.69 -14.40
N ALA A 55 5.56 10.41 -14.16
CA ALA A 55 6.30 9.62 -13.17
C ALA A 55 7.63 9.08 -13.74
N THR A 56 8.63 8.95 -12.88
CA THR A 56 9.82 8.14 -13.14
C THR A 56 9.44 6.67 -12.96
N VAL A 57 9.68 5.84 -13.99
CA VAL A 57 9.36 4.42 -13.92
C VAL A 57 10.64 3.60 -13.77
N MET A 58 10.66 2.73 -12.77
CA MET A 58 11.71 1.74 -12.58
C MET A 58 11.13 0.33 -12.58
N SER A 59 11.82 -0.61 -13.23
CA SER A 59 11.48 -2.03 -13.16
C SER A 59 12.29 -2.69 -12.04
N ASN A 60 11.63 -3.55 -11.27
CA ASN A 60 12.28 -4.33 -10.22
C ASN A 60 11.67 -5.74 -10.17
N PRO A 61 12.47 -6.82 -10.20
CA PRO A 61 11.96 -8.18 -10.10
C PRO A 61 11.12 -8.37 -8.84
N PHE A 62 9.96 -9.02 -8.96
CA PHE A 62 9.06 -9.20 -7.84
C PHE A 62 9.58 -10.24 -6.84
N THR A 63 9.57 -9.86 -5.57
CA THR A 63 9.72 -10.77 -4.44
C THR A 63 8.56 -10.59 -3.46
N THR A 64 8.39 -9.38 -2.95
CA THR A 64 7.25 -8.98 -2.12
C THR A 64 6.87 -7.53 -2.45
N ILE A 65 5.66 -7.11 -2.11
CA ILE A 65 5.22 -5.71 -2.30
C ILE A 65 6.10 -4.77 -1.46
N GLY A 66 6.46 -5.16 -0.24
CA GLY A 66 7.37 -4.40 0.61
C GLY A 66 8.75 -4.20 -0.01
N ALA A 67 9.31 -5.24 -0.64
CA ALA A 67 10.60 -5.16 -1.34
C ALA A 67 10.53 -4.25 -2.59
N GLN A 68 9.42 -4.29 -3.34
CA GLN A 68 9.18 -3.38 -4.45
C GLN A 68 9.20 -1.92 -3.99
N ARG A 69 8.45 -1.59 -2.94
CA ARG A 69 8.41 -0.26 -2.35
C ARG A 69 9.79 0.16 -1.83
N ASN A 70 10.49 -0.73 -1.12
CA ASN A 70 11.85 -0.45 -0.60
C ASN A 70 12.84 -0.12 -1.70
N ALA A 71 12.82 -0.82 -2.83
CA ALA A 71 13.68 -0.54 -3.99
C ALA A 71 13.46 0.88 -4.55
N ALA A 72 12.21 1.36 -4.55
CA ALA A 72 11.90 2.74 -4.95
C ALA A 72 12.33 3.75 -3.87
N ILE A 73 12.12 3.43 -2.59
CA ILE A 73 12.51 4.28 -1.45
C ILE A 73 14.03 4.52 -1.43
N GLU A 74 14.84 3.51 -1.79
CA GLU A 74 16.30 3.64 -1.89
C GLU A 74 16.76 4.64 -2.95
N ARG A 75 15.93 4.91 -3.96
CA ARG A 75 16.20 5.87 -5.04
C ARG A 75 15.55 7.23 -4.84
N ALA A 76 14.76 7.38 -3.79
CA ALA A 76 14.04 8.60 -3.50
C ALA A 76 14.99 9.77 -3.22
N ALA A 77 14.73 10.91 -3.84
CA ALA A 77 15.54 12.12 -3.67
C ALA A 77 15.13 12.96 -2.46
N ASN A 78 13.95 12.69 -1.86
CA ASN A 78 13.43 13.49 -0.77
C ASN A 78 13.49 12.72 0.57
N GLU A 79 13.56 13.49 1.66
CA GLU A 79 13.61 12.98 3.03
C GLU A 79 12.27 12.31 3.46
N TRP A 80 11.17 12.71 2.83
CA TRP A 80 9.85 12.16 3.11
C TRP A 80 9.35 11.31 1.96
N ILE A 81 8.79 10.15 2.32
CA ILE A 81 8.19 9.19 1.40
C ILE A 81 6.69 9.16 1.65
N PHE A 82 5.92 9.20 0.57
CA PHE A 82 4.48 8.94 0.61
C PHE A 82 4.15 7.75 -0.30
N VAL A 83 3.60 6.68 0.27
CA VAL A 83 3.27 5.47 -0.49
C VAL A 83 1.79 5.46 -0.85
N VAL A 84 1.50 5.20 -2.12
CA VAL A 84 0.13 5.10 -2.66
C VAL A 84 0.04 3.84 -3.51
N ASP A 85 -1.05 3.10 -3.39
CA ASP A 85 -1.33 1.97 -4.27
C ASP A 85 -1.95 2.48 -5.58
N ALA A 86 -1.75 1.78 -6.70
CA ALA A 86 -2.20 2.25 -8.01
C ALA A 86 -3.72 2.45 -8.11
N ASP A 87 -4.49 1.74 -7.29
CA ASP A 87 -5.95 1.85 -7.14
C ASP A 87 -6.41 2.88 -6.08
N GLU A 88 -5.45 3.65 -5.51
CA GLU A 88 -5.73 4.73 -4.55
C GLU A 88 -5.61 6.11 -5.21
N ARG A 89 -6.31 7.10 -4.65
CA ARG A 89 -6.29 8.52 -5.07
C ARG A 89 -6.20 9.41 -3.84
N GLY A 90 -5.27 10.36 -3.83
CA GLY A 90 -5.23 11.41 -2.81
C GLY A 90 -6.44 12.34 -2.89
N SER A 91 -7.03 12.68 -1.72
CA SER A 91 -8.04 13.75 -1.66
C SER A 91 -7.42 15.11 -2.03
N PRO A 92 -8.22 16.08 -2.51
CA PRO A 92 -7.69 17.37 -3.00
C PRO A 92 -6.83 18.14 -2.00
N GLY A 93 -7.11 18.05 -0.71
CA GLY A 93 -6.35 18.76 0.36
C GLY A 93 -5.12 18.01 0.87
N LEU A 94 -4.89 16.76 0.43
CA LEU A 94 -3.87 15.89 1.00
C LEU A 94 -2.46 16.44 0.82
N GLY A 95 -2.14 17.01 -0.32
CA GLY A 95 -0.82 17.62 -0.58
C GLY A 95 -0.53 18.79 0.34
N ASP A 96 -1.52 19.66 0.58
CA ASP A 96 -1.38 20.83 1.47
C ASP A 96 -1.22 20.41 2.93
N GLU A 97 -1.95 19.37 3.36
CA GLU A 97 -1.80 18.83 4.71
C GLU A 97 -0.42 18.20 4.90
N ILE A 98 0.05 17.40 3.94
CA ILE A 98 1.38 16.80 3.97
C ILE A 98 2.46 17.90 4.03
N ALA A 99 2.38 18.94 3.19
CA ALA A 99 3.32 20.06 3.21
C ALA A 99 3.39 20.72 4.59
N ARG A 100 2.26 20.89 5.25
CA ARG A 100 2.17 21.49 6.60
C ARG A 100 2.81 20.62 7.67
N VAL A 101 2.52 19.30 7.67
CA VAL A 101 3.03 18.41 8.74
C VAL A 101 4.52 18.13 8.61
N ILE A 102 5.05 18.02 7.39
CA ILE A 102 6.50 17.79 7.18
C ILE A 102 7.34 19.04 7.46
N SER A 103 6.74 20.23 7.41
CA SER A 103 7.38 21.51 7.76
C SER A 103 7.28 21.84 9.26
N SER A 104 6.51 21.07 10.02
CA SER A 104 6.31 21.31 11.45
C SER A 104 7.50 20.78 12.27
N PRO A 105 7.99 21.54 13.25
CA PRO A 105 9.02 21.07 14.18
C PRO A 105 8.49 20.03 15.18
N ALA A 106 7.20 19.69 15.17
CA ALA A 106 6.57 18.76 16.11
C ALA A 106 6.92 17.26 15.92
N GLY A 107 7.89 16.97 15.06
CA GLY A 107 8.77 15.80 15.17
C GLY A 107 8.15 14.39 15.09
N HIS A 108 7.11 14.17 14.27
CA HIS A 108 6.71 12.78 13.95
C HIS A 108 7.61 12.19 12.86
N ASP A 109 7.87 10.88 12.96
CA ASP A 109 8.67 10.13 11.98
C ASP A 109 7.81 9.48 10.90
N ALA A 110 6.51 9.31 11.19
CA ALA A 110 5.54 8.75 10.28
C ALA A 110 4.13 9.28 10.58
N PHE A 111 3.22 9.11 9.60
CA PHE A 111 1.81 9.47 9.73
C PHE A 111 0.89 8.38 9.18
N ARG A 112 -0.19 8.14 9.90
CA ARG A 112 -1.33 7.35 9.43
C ARG A 112 -2.21 8.21 8.54
N VAL A 113 -2.74 7.60 7.48
CA VAL A 113 -3.61 8.28 6.53
C VAL A 113 -4.95 7.57 6.51
N PRO A 114 -6.08 8.27 6.74
CA PRO A 114 -7.40 7.67 6.59
C PRO A 114 -7.58 7.11 5.18
N ARG A 115 -8.14 5.90 5.06
CA ARG A 115 -8.43 5.28 3.78
C ARG A 115 -9.93 5.05 3.66
N ARG A 116 -10.54 5.73 2.70
CA ARG A 116 -11.94 5.57 2.35
C ARG A 116 -12.06 4.46 1.31
N ASN A 117 -12.55 3.33 1.74
CA ASN A 117 -12.65 2.13 0.91
C ASN A 117 -14.00 2.08 0.17
N PHE A 118 -13.95 1.83 -1.13
CA PHE A 118 -15.10 1.66 -2.00
C PHE A 118 -15.16 0.23 -2.52
N PHE A 119 -16.32 -0.39 -2.40
CA PHE A 119 -16.63 -1.71 -2.93
C PHE A 119 -17.74 -1.58 -3.97
N LEU A 120 -17.48 -1.95 -5.22
CA LEU A 120 -18.43 -1.81 -6.34
C LEU A 120 -19.04 -0.40 -6.42
N GLY A 121 -18.21 0.63 -6.27
CA GLY A 121 -18.62 2.03 -6.33
C GLY A 121 -19.36 2.57 -5.10
N ARG A 122 -19.52 1.77 -4.03
CA ARG A 122 -20.15 2.19 -2.77
C ARG A 122 -19.13 2.27 -1.64
N GLU A 123 -19.12 3.38 -0.92
CA GLU A 123 -18.25 3.57 0.24
C GLU A 123 -18.63 2.63 1.37
N VAL A 124 -17.64 1.91 1.91
CA VAL A 124 -17.79 1.01 3.06
C VAL A 124 -17.61 1.82 4.34
N LYS A 125 -18.72 2.12 5.03
CA LYS A 125 -18.74 3.00 6.22
C LYS A 125 -18.74 2.25 7.55
N HIS A 126 -18.72 0.91 7.53
CA HIS A 126 -18.80 0.08 8.72
C HIS A 126 -17.79 -1.06 8.67
N GLY A 127 -17.50 -1.66 9.84
CA GLY A 127 -16.54 -2.76 9.97
C GLY A 127 -15.08 -2.30 9.88
N GLY A 128 -14.16 -3.25 9.76
CA GLY A 128 -12.71 -2.99 9.78
C GLY A 128 -12.22 -2.06 8.65
N TRP A 129 -12.89 -2.05 7.51
CA TRP A 129 -12.53 -1.19 6.38
C TRP A 129 -12.86 0.29 6.59
N ALA A 130 -13.84 0.60 7.45
CA ALA A 130 -14.21 1.98 7.75
C ALA A 130 -13.19 2.69 8.66
N SER A 131 -12.42 1.94 9.42
CA SER A 131 -11.40 2.45 10.36
C SER A 131 -9.97 2.27 9.85
N ASP A 132 -9.81 1.96 8.57
CA ASP A 132 -8.51 1.66 7.97
C ASP A 132 -7.64 2.93 7.87
N ARG A 133 -6.48 2.90 8.53
CA ARG A 133 -5.52 4.00 8.61
C ARG A 133 -4.09 3.49 8.51
N PRO A 134 -3.64 3.08 7.31
CA PRO A 134 -2.28 2.62 7.11
C PRO A 134 -1.28 3.76 7.32
N ILE A 135 -0.05 3.42 7.69
CA ILE A 135 1.07 4.36 7.66
C ILE A 135 1.48 4.51 6.20
N ARG A 136 1.35 5.73 5.65
CA ARG A 136 1.64 6.03 4.24
C ARG A 136 2.67 7.14 4.07
N LEU A 137 2.82 8.06 5.04
CA LEU A 137 3.83 9.12 5.03
C LEU A 137 4.87 8.80 6.12
N PHE A 138 6.17 8.78 5.76
CA PHE A 138 7.24 8.43 6.69
C PHE A 138 8.61 8.90 6.18
N ARG A 139 9.61 8.94 7.07
CA ARG A 139 10.99 9.31 6.72
C ARG A 139 11.62 8.28 5.76
N SER A 140 12.42 8.75 4.82
CA SER A 140 13.10 7.90 3.82
C SER A 140 14.10 6.88 4.41
N SER A 141 14.43 6.99 5.69
CA SER A 141 15.21 6.00 6.43
C SER A 141 14.41 4.78 6.88
N ILE A 142 13.08 4.88 6.90
CA ILE A 142 12.15 3.82 7.32
C ILE A 142 11.90 2.85 6.16
N ARG A 143 11.71 1.57 6.46
CA ARG A 143 11.52 0.51 5.46
C ARG A 143 10.30 -0.34 5.78
N TYR A 144 9.76 -0.94 4.74
CA TYR A 144 8.83 -2.05 4.86
C TYR A 144 9.56 -3.30 5.32
N ASN A 145 8.90 -4.10 6.16
CA ASN A 145 9.38 -5.43 6.52
C ASN A 145 9.34 -6.40 5.33
N ALA A 146 9.92 -7.59 5.51
CA ALA A 146 10.01 -8.62 4.48
C ALA A 146 8.76 -9.52 4.36
N SER A 147 7.66 -9.18 5.04
CA SER A 147 6.45 -10.00 5.02
C SER A 147 5.83 -10.06 3.63
N ARG A 148 5.39 -11.26 3.21
CA ARG A 148 4.69 -11.47 1.93
C ARG A 148 3.28 -10.91 1.94
N VAL A 149 2.63 -11.03 3.08
CA VAL A 149 1.26 -10.56 3.31
C VAL A 149 1.25 -9.71 4.56
N HIS A 150 0.46 -8.62 4.55
CA HIS A 150 0.41 -7.65 5.64
C HIS A 150 1.77 -6.97 5.90
N GLU A 151 2.48 -6.64 4.81
CA GLU A 151 3.68 -5.82 4.91
C GLU A 151 3.35 -4.48 5.58
N HIS A 152 4.20 -4.06 6.47
CA HIS A 152 4.06 -2.78 7.18
C HIS A 152 5.42 -2.11 7.33
N VAL A 153 5.39 -0.80 7.52
CA VAL A 153 6.59 -0.03 7.82
C VAL A 153 6.97 -0.20 9.29
N GLU A 154 8.26 -0.39 9.55
CA GLU A 154 8.83 -0.52 10.90
C GLU A 154 9.23 0.86 11.42
N VAL A 155 8.37 1.46 12.25
CA VAL A 155 8.58 2.78 12.81
C VAL A 155 9.00 2.66 14.26
N ASN A 156 10.24 3.10 14.58
CA ASN A 156 10.76 3.15 15.95
C ASN A 156 10.54 4.52 16.63
N GLY A 157 9.86 5.44 15.95
CA GLY A 157 9.61 6.81 16.39
C GLY A 157 8.14 7.11 16.64
N SER A 158 7.82 8.39 16.70
CA SER A 158 6.44 8.84 16.90
C SER A 158 5.63 8.82 15.62
N ILE A 159 4.35 8.45 15.73
CA ILE A 159 3.42 8.36 14.60
C ILE A 159 2.29 9.36 14.82
N GLY A 160 2.14 10.28 13.86
CA GLY A 160 1.02 11.22 13.79
C GLY A 160 -0.15 10.69 12.96
N GLU A 161 -1.20 11.48 12.83
CA GLU A 161 -2.36 11.18 11.97
C GLU A 161 -2.64 12.36 11.03
N LEU A 162 -2.98 12.04 9.77
CA LEU A 162 -3.54 12.98 8.83
C LEU A 162 -5.07 12.94 8.91
N HIS A 163 -5.71 14.02 8.47
CA HIS A 163 -7.18 14.15 8.39
C HIS A 163 -7.67 13.91 6.96
N GLU A 164 -6.89 14.38 5.97
CA GLU A 164 -7.14 14.11 4.56
C GLU A 164 -6.90 12.64 4.24
N SER A 165 -7.58 12.13 3.22
CA SER A 165 -7.71 10.70 2.99
C SER A 165 -7.19 10.23 1.65
N LEU A 166 -6.91 8.94 1.56
CA LEU A 166 -6.84 8.20 0.31
C LEU A 166 -8.22 7.62 -0.02
N VAL A 167 -8.68 7.79 -1.25
CA VAL A 167 -9.84 7.11 -1.81
C VAL A 167 -9.35 5.83 -2.47
N HIS A 168 -9.82 4.69 -2.00
CA HIS A 168 -9.40 3.37 -2.44
C HIS A 168 -10.54 2.63 -3.11
N SER A 169 -10.45 2.43 -4.40
CA SER A 169 -11.42 1.69 -5.21
C SER A 169 -10.96 0.26 -5.39
N THR A 170 -11.12 -0.55 -4.34
CA THR A 170 -10.50 -1.88 -4.22
C THR A 170 -11.01 -2.87 -5.27
N TYR A 171 -12.32 -2.84 -5.56
CA TYR A 171 -12.97 -3.81 -6.45
C TYR A 171 -13.99 -3.12 -7.35
N THR A 172 -13.81 -3.29 -8.65
CA THR A 172 -14.70 -2.76 -9.67
C THR A 172 -15.73 -3.78 -10.15
N SER A 173 -15.48 -5.07 -9.93
CA SER A 173 -16.37 -6.18 -10.24
C SER A 173 -16.29 -7.27 -9.19
N LEU A 174 -17.27 -8.21 -9.19
CA LEU A 174 -17.22 -9.41 -8.35
C LEU A 174 -16.12 -10.36 -8.82
N ASP A 175 -15.85 -10.45 -10.12
CA ASP A 175 -14.80 -11.30 -10.67
C ASP A 175 -13.43 -10.85 -10.14
N ASP A 176 -13.13 -9.53 -10.21
CA ASP A 176 -11.91 -8.95 -9.61
C ASP A 176 -11.80 -9.24 -8.10
N TYR A 177 -12.93 -9.17 -7.39
CA TYR A 177 -12.97 -9.54 -5.97
C TYR A 177 -12.57 -11.00 -5.73
N PHE A 178 -13.16 -11.95 -6.48
CA PHE A 178 -12.87 -13.37 -6.29
C PHE A 178 -11.45 -13.73 -6.72
N GLU A 179 -10.92 -13.15 -7.79
CA GLU A 179 -9.54 -13.35 -8.22
C GLU A 179 -8.54 -12.86 -7.15
N LYS A 180 -8.75 -11.65 -6.62
CA LYS A 180 -7.91 -11.12 -5.54
C LYS A 180 -8.05 -11.94 -4.27
N LEU A 181 -9.25 -12.36 -3.89
CA LEU A 181 -9.51 -13.20 -2.71
C LEU A 181 -8.75 -14.53 -2.79
N ASP A 182 -8.83 -15.24 -3.93
CA ASP A 182 -8.10 -16.49 -4.15
C ASP A 182 -6.59 -16.28 -4.03
N ARG A 183 -6.05 -15.28 -4.73
CA ARG A 183 -4.61 -14.97 -4.72
C ARG A 183 -4.10 -14.62 -3.32
N TYR A 184 -4.77 -13.73 -2.60
CA TYR A 184 -4.35 -13.33 -1.25
C TYR A 184 -4.52 -14.45 -0.23
N SER A 185 -5.57 -15.28 -0.37
CA SER A 185 -5.78 -16.45 0.50
C SER A 185 -4.67 -17.47 0.35
N ARG A 186 -4.20 -17.72 -0.89
CA ARG A 186 -3.06 -18.61 -1.17
C ARG A 186 -1.77 -18.05 -0.56
N TRP A 187 -1.45 -16.78 -0.82
CA TRP A 187 -0.25 -16.16 -0.26
C TRP A 187 -0.24 -16.17 1.26
N TRP A 188 -1.39 -15.92 1.88
CA TRP A 188 -1.52 -15.98 3.33
C TRP A 188 -1.33 -17.40 3.89
N ALA A 189 -1.86 -18.41 3.20
CA ALA A 189 -1.70 -19.80 3.59
C ALA A 189 -0.24 -20.26 3.46
N GLU A 190 0.44 -19.88 2.36
CA GLU A 190 1.86 -20.18 2.13
C GLU A 190 2.74 -19.53 3.21
N ASP A 191 2.56 -18.24 3.47
CA ASP A 191 3.33 -17.50 4.48
C ASP A 191 3.19 -18.12 5.89
N ARG A 192 2.00 -18.57 6.26
CA ARG A 192 1.76 -19.28 7.52
C ARG A 192 2.36 -20.69 7.55
N PHE A 193 2.31 -21.38 6.43
CA PHE A 193 2.92 -22.70 6.31
C PHE A 193 4.45 -22.60 6.47
N ASP A 194 5.08 -21.65 5.81
CA ASP A 194 6.52 -21.41 5.84
C ASP A 194 7.00 -21.01 7.27
N ARG A 195 6.17 -20.24 7.99
CA ARG A 195 6.45 -19.91 9.42
C ARG A 195 6.20 -21.06 10.40
N GLY A 196 5.73 -22.21 9.94
CA GLY A 196 5.42 -23.37 10.77
C GLY A 196 4.09 -23.27 11.55
N ASP A 197 3.31 -22.20 11.36
CA ASP A 197 2.01 -21.98 12.02
C ASP A 197 0.97 -23.05 11.66
N ALA A 198 1.07 -23.64 10.47
CA ALA A 198 0.21 -24.73 10.01
C ALA A 198 0.35 -25.99 10.90
N ARG A 199 1.54 -26.25 11.46
CA ARG A 199 1.78 -27.36 12.39
C ARG A 199 1.03 -27.15 13.72
N ILE A 200 0.95 -25.90 14.18
CA ILE A 200 0.21 -25.51 15.40
C ILE A 200 -1.29 -25.67 15.17
N LEU A 201 -1.79 -25.26 14.01
CA LEU A 201 -3.21 -25.40 13.65
C LEU A 201 -3.62 -26.88 13.50
N ALA A 202 -2.82 -27.69 12.83
CA ALA A 202 -3.04 -29.12 12.68
C ALA A 202 -2.99 -29.85 14.04
N ARG A 203 -2.15 -29.41 14.96
CA ARG A 203 -2.09 -29.96 16.33
C ARG A 203 -3.33 -29.57 17.15
N ARG A 204 -3.82 -28.32 17.02
CA ARG A 204 -5.05 -27.86 17.69
C ARG A 204 -6.29 -28.55 17.15
N LEU A 205 -6.37 -28.80 15.83
CA LEU A 205 -7.48 -29.54 15.22
C LEU A 205 -7.47 -31.01 15.64
N ARG A 206 -6.33 -31.66 15.72
CA ARG A 206 -6.21 -33.04 16.23
C ARG A 206 -6.58 -33.12 17.71
N GLY A 207 -6.14 -32.19 18.55
CA GLY A 207 -6.52 -32.15 19.97
C GLY A 207 -8.04 -32.05 20.18
N ARG A 208 -8.75 -31.23 19.37
CA ARG A 208 -10.21 -31.13 19.47
C ARG A 208 -10.97 -32.37 19.00
N LEU A 209 -10.40 -33.16 18.09
CA LEU A 209 -10.99 -34.40 17.61
C LEU A 209 -10.78 -35.56 18.59
N THR A 210 -9.76 -35.50 19.43
CA THR A 210 -9.49 -36.53 20.47
C THR A 210 -10.22 -36.26 21.78
N ASP A 211 -10.51 -35.00 22.11
CA ASP A 211 -11.24 -34.63 23.34
C ASP A 211 -12.79 -34.81 23.22
N GLY A 212 -13.30 -35.15 22.03
CA GLY A 212 -14.72 -35.40 21.76
C GLY A 212 -15.15 -36.87 21.85
N ALA A 213 -14.24 -37.79 22.10
CA ALA A 213 -14.54 -39.22 22.23
C ALA A 213 -14.40 -39.65 23.71
N GLN A 214 -15.38 -39.34 24.53
CA GLN A 214 -15.62 -40.11 25.76
C GLN A 214 -16.64 -41.17 25.42
N PRO A 215 -16.36 -42.48 25.59
CA PRO A 215 -17.37 -43.51 25.55
C PRO A 215 -18.15 -43.49 26.86
N GLU A 216 -19.45 -43.63 26.75
CA GLU A 216 -20.34 -44.01 27.84
C GLU A 216 -20.02 -45.44 28.36
#